data_d2be26deff44146cae6b63702b01737e
#
_entry.id   d2be26deff44146cae6b63702b01737e
#
_cell.length_a   1.000
_cell.length_b   1.000
_cell.length_c   1.000
_cell.angle_alpha   90.00
_cell.angle_beta   90.00
_cell.angle_gamma   90.00
#
_symmetry.space_group_name_H-M   'P 1'
#
loop_
_entity.id
_entity.type
_entity.pdbx_description
1 polymer ?
#
loop_
_entity_poly.entity_id
_entity_poly.type
_entity_poly.pdbx_seq_one_letter_code
_entity_poly.pdbx_strand_id
1 'polypeptide(L)'
;MRRLADVKVLAWGYKFSREIARRMPYFRGEPAPLHPAFAPGSPASVVAHAEGPVVFDTPRIVYSEEDERALDAYVRKMGAPGFLYVRFLSIDTDENFLLAFAQ
;
A
#
# COMPACT_ATOMS: atom_id res chain seq x y z
N MET A 1 -7.96 5.03 -19.88
CA MET A 1 -7.41 5.76 -18.74
C MET A 1 -8.41 5.81 -17.58
N ARG A 2 -7.88 5.78 -16.40
CA ARG A 2 -8.72 5.83 -15.22
C ARG A 2 -9.35 7.21 -15.04
N ARG A 3 -10.60 7.23 -14.67
CA ARG A 3 -11.24 8.46 -14.24
C ARG A 3 -10.70 8.82 -12.86
N LEU A 4 -10.89 10.09 -12.50
CA LEU A 4 -10.43 10.55 -11.20
C LEU A 4 -10.99 9.70 -10.05
N ALA A 5 -12.27 9.30 -10.17
CA ALA A 5 -12.87 8.48 -9.14
C ALA A 5 -12.17 7.12 -9.01
N ASP A 6 -11.76 6.54 -10.14
CA ASP A 6 -11.05 5.26 -10.12
C ASP A 6 -9.69 5.41 -9.46
N VAL A 7 -9.01 6.52 -9.74
CA VAL A 7 -7.70 6.77 -9.12
C VAL A 7 -7.85 6.89 -7.61
N LYS A 8 -8.88 7.59 -7.16
CA LYS A 8 -9.09 7.75 -5.73
C LYS A 8 -9.41 6.43 -5.04
N VAL A 9 -10.19 5.57 -5.70
CA VAL A 9 -10.50 4.25 -5.15
C VAL A 9 -9.23 3.41 -5.07
N LEU A 10 -8.41 3.44 -6.10
CA LEU A 10 -7.16 2.67 -6.09
C LEU A 10 -6.20 3.19 -5.01
N ALA A 11 -6.12 4.51 -4.88
CA ALA A 11 -5.25 5.09 -3.84
C ALA A 11 -5.74 4.70 -2.45
N TRP A 12 -7.05 4.75 -2.24
CA TRP A 12 -7.63 4.32 -0.97
C TRP A 12 -7.32 2.85 -0.70
N GLY A 13 -7.49 2.02 -1.74
CA GLY A 13 -7.21 0.60 -1.61
C GLY A 13 -5.77 0.32 -1.24
N TYR A 14 -4.84 1.07 -1.83
CA TYR A 14 -3.44 0.94 -1.50
C TYR A 14 -3.20 1.24 -0.03
N LYS A 15 -3.73 2.38 0.44
CA LYS A 15 -3.51 2.77 1.82
C LYS A 15 -4.10 1.76 2.79
N PHE A 16 -5.31 1.28 2.49
CA PHE A 16 -5.98 0.31 3.34
C PHE A 16 -5.20 -1.01 3.39
N SER A 17 -4.79 -1.50 2.22
CA SER A 17 -4.03 -2.74 2.15
C SER A 17 -2.71 -2.61 2.90
N ARG A 18 -2.06 -1.47 2.80
CA ARG A 18 -0.80 -1.24 3.47
C ARG A 18 -0.95 -1.29 4.98
N GLU A 19 -2.04 -0.70 5.50
CA GLU A 19 -2.29 -0.73 6.94
C GLU A 19 -2.55 -2.15 7.43
N ILE A 20 -3.29 -2.92 6.65
CA ILE A 20 -3.53 -4.32 7.01
C ILE A 20 -2.22 -5.09 7.00
N ALA A 21 -1.42 -4.91 5.95
CA ALA A 21 -0.16 -5.64 5.82
C ALA A 21 0.77 -5.35 7.00
N ARG A 22 0.85 -4.09 7.41
CA ARG A 22 1.74 -3.70 8.51
C ARG A 22 1.38 -4.38 9.83
N ARG A 23 0.13 -4.81 9.97
CA ARG A 23 -0.36 -5.44 11.19
C ARG A 23 -0.42 -6.97 11.12
N MET A 24 -0.06 -7.53 9.97
CA MET A 24 -0.08 -8.98 9.81
C MET A 24 1.12 -9.61 10.52
N PRO A 25 0.95 -10.78 11.12
CA PRO A 25 2.05 -11.44 11.82
C PRO A 25 3.28 -11.69 10.95
N TYR A 26 3.08 -11.83 9.65
CA TYR A 26 4.16 -12.15 8.73
C TYR A 26 4.88 -10.93 8.18
N PHE A 27 4.47 -9.74 8.61
CA PHE A 27 5.07 -8.52 8.09
C PHE A 27 6.55 -8.45 8.46
N ARG A 28 7.41 -8.21 7.45
CA ARG A 28 8.85 -8.08 7.67
C ARG A 28 9.43 -6.91 6.88
N GLY A 29 8.58 -6.00 6.46
CA GLY A 29 9.03 -4.83 5.72
C GLY A 29 8.28 -4.66 4.41
N GLU A 30 8.65 -3.61 3.69
CA GLU A 30 8.00 -3.26 2.43
C GLU A 30 9.05 -3.14 1.34
N PRO A 31 8.93 -3.89 0.23
CA PRO A 31 9.94 -3.82 -0.84
C PRO A 31 9.81 -2.49 -1.59
N ALA A 32 10.79 -1.62 -1.42
CA ALA A 32 10.73 -0.27 -1.96
C ALA A 32 10.42 -0.19 -3.46
N PRO A 33 11.02 -1.02 -4.32
CA PRO A 33 10.74 -0.92 -5.76
C PRO A 33 9.30 -1.19 -6.15
N LEU A 34 8.53 -1.79 -5.26
CA LEU A 34 7.16 -2.16 -5.55
C LEU A 34 6.14 -1.18 -4.94
N HIS A 35 6.62 -0.08 -4.41
CA HIS A 35 5.77 0.93 -3.79
C HIS A 35 6.00 2.29 -4.43
N PRO A 36 5.06 3.24 -4.26
CA PRO A 36 5.29 4.58 -4.77
C PRO A 36 6.55 5.19 -4.18
N ALA A 37 7.14 6.13 -4.91
CA ALA A 37 8.34 6.81 -4.46
C ALA A 37 7.93 7.96 -3.53
N PHE A 38 7.64 7.63 -2.30
CA PHE A 38 7.26 8.63 -1.31
C PHE A 38 8.45 9.51 -0.94
N ALA A 39 8.16 10.69 -0.43
CA ALA A 39 9.20 11.64 -0.09
C ALA A 39 10.12 11.06 0.99
N PRO A 40 11.45 11.19 0.81
CA PRO A 40 12.38 10.70 1.83
C PRO A 40 12.12 11.37 3.16
N GLY A 41 12.07 10.57 4.22
CA GLY A 41 11.84 11.10 5.55
C GLY A 41 10.39 11.36 5.90
N SER A 42 9.46 11.15 4.96
CA SER A 42 8.05 11.33 5.28
C SER A 42 7.55 10.11 6.07
N PRO A 43 6.46 10.29 6.84
CA PRO A 43 5.85 9.16 7.53
C PRO A 43 5.39 8.05 6.59
N ALA A 44 5.18 8.37 5.31
CA ALA A 44 4.74 7.38 4.33
C ALA A 44 5.88 6.61 3.70
N SER A 45 7.14 6.99 3.95
CA SER A 45 8.28 6.27 3.39
C SER A 45 8.22 4.80 3.75
N VAL A 46 8.58 3.95 2.79
CA VAL A 46 8.54 2.51 3.05
C VAL A 46 9.68 2.12 3.98
N VAL A 47 9.41 1.09 4.78
CA VAL A 47 10.39 0.51 5.68
C VAL A 47 10.83 -0.82 5.08
N ALA A 48 12.05 -0.86 4.56
CA ALA A 48 12.52 -2.04 3.85
C ALA A 48 12.60 -3.26 4.74
N HIS A 49 12.97 -3.07 5.98
CA HIS A 49 13.08 -4.18 6.93
C HIS A 49 12.41 -3.84 8.23
N ALA A 50 11.62 -4.76 8.73
CA ALA A 50 10.96 -4.63 10.02
C ALA A 50 11.09 -5.95 10.75
N GLU A 51 11.16 -5.89 12.07
CA GLU A 51 11.30 -7.11 12.86
C GLU A 51 9.97 -7.84 13.01
N GLY A 52 8.88 -7.14 12.80
CA GLY A 52 7.57 -7.72 12.91
C GLY A 52 6.52 -6.67 12.66
N PRO A 53 5.25 -7.00 12.89
CA PRO A 53 4.16 -6.06 12.63
C PRO A 53 4.13 -4.92 13.63
N VAL A 54 3.50 -3.83 13.22
CA VAL A 54 3.22 -2.74 14.14
C VAL A 54 2.09 -3.17 15.08
N VAL A 55 1.98 -2.46 16.20
CA VAL A 55 0.92 -2.72 17.17
C VAL A 55 -0.42 -2.42 16.52
N PHE A 56 -1.44 -3.19 16.90
CA PHE A 56 -2.74 -3.08 16.24
C PHE A 56 -3.30 -1.67 16.27
N ASP A 57 -3.15 -0.96 17.37
CA ASP A 57 -3.70 0.38 17.51
C ASP A 57 -2.75 1.49 17.06
N THR A 58 -1.69 1.14 16.34
CA THR A 58 -0.78 2.13 15.77
C THR A 58 -1.57 3.06 14.86
N PRO A 59 -1.36 4.38 14.95
CA PRO A 59 -2.04 5.31 14.05
C PRO A 59 -1.73 5.01 12.60
N ARG A 60 -2.70 5.31 11.74
CA ARG A 60 -2.49 5.12 10.31
C ARG A 60 -1.43 6.08 9.80
N ILE A 61 -0.75 5.67 8.74
CA ILE A 61 0.25 6.50 8.10
C ILE A 61 -0.41 7.77 7.59
N VAL A 62 0.25 8.91 7.81
CA VAL A 62 -0.20 10.20 7.30
C VAL A 62 0.58 10.49 6.02
N TYR A 63 -0.15 10.81 4.96
CA TYR A 63 0.44 11.09 3.66
C TYR A 63 0.45 12.59 3.42
N SER A 64 1.61 13.14 3.10
CA SER A 64 1.72 14.56 2.75
C SER A 64 1.15 14.77 1.36
N GLU A 65 1.02 16.05 0.96
CA GLU A 65 0.57 16.35 -0.41
C GLU A 65 1.49 15.71 -1.44
N GLU A 66 2.78 15.77 -1.18
CA GLU A 66 3.76 15.18 -2.08
C GLU A 66 3.58 13.67 -2.16
N ASP A 67 3.34 13.03 -1.02
CA ASP A 67 3.10 11.60 -0.97
C ASP A 67 1.82 11.23 -1.72
N GLU A 68 0.78 12.04 -1.59
CA GLU A 68 -0.47 11.80 -2.31
C GLU A 68 -0.26 11.89 -3.81
N ARG A 69 0.54 12.85 -4.26
CA ARG A 69 0.85 12.97 -5.68
C ARG A 69 1.63 11.77 -6.18
N ALA A 70 2.59 11.31 -5.39
CA ALA A 70 3.36 10.12 -5.76
C ALA A 70 2.46 8.90 -5.86
N LEU A 71 1.53 8.76 -4.93
CA LEU A 71 0.60 7.64 -4.94
C LEU A 71 -0.34 7.72 -6.15
N ASP A 72 -0.87 8.90 -6.43
CA ASP A 72 -1.75 9.08 -7.60
C ASP A 72 -1.03 8.70 -8.88
N ALA A 73 0.21 9.15 -9.04
CA ALA A 73 0.99 8.81 -10.22
C ALA A 73 1.20 7.31 -10.33
N TYR A 74 1.45 6.68 -9.21
CA TYR A 74 1.70 5.25 -9.16
C TYR A 74 0.46 4.45 -9.60
N VAL A 75 -0.70 4.79 -9.04
CA VAL A 75 -1.91 4.02 -9.38
C VAL A 75 -2.37 4.31 -10.80
N ARG A 76 -2.14 5.52 -11.33
CA ARG A 76 -2.45 5.83 -12.73
C ARG A 76 -1.60 4.96 -13.65
N LYS A 77 -0.34 4.77 -13.30
CA LYS A 77 0.58 3.97 -14.08
C LYS A 77 0.15 2.49 -14.09
N MET A 78 -0.38 2.02 -12.98
CA MET A 78 -0.81 0.61 -12.87
C MET A 78 -2.02 0.30 -13.74
N GLY A 79 -2.93 1.26 -13.90
CA GLY A 79 -4.12 1.03 -14.71
C GLY A 79 -5.10 0.08 -14.07
N ALA A 80 -5.91 -0.59 -14.89
CA ALA A 80 -6.96 -1.47 -14.41
C ALA A 80 -6.45 -2.61 -13.51
N PRO A 81 -5.34 -3.29 -13.86
CA PRO A 81 -4.81 -4.33 -12.99
C PRO A 81 -4.26 -3.81 -11.68
N GLY A 82 -4.20 -2.50 -11.53
CA GLY A 82 -3.57 -1.89 -10.37
C GLY A 82 -4.17 -2.32 -9.06
N PHE A 83 -5.48 -2.58 -9.03
CA PHE A 83 -6.12 -2.97 -7.79
C PHE A 83 -5.58 -4.30 -7.28
N LEU A 84 -5.49 -5.29 -8.16
CA LEU A 84 -4.92 -6.59 -7.79
C LEU A 84 -3.46 -6.45 -7.41
N TYR A 85 -2.76 -5.62 -8.15
CA TYR A 85 -1.35 -5.39 -7.91
C TYR A 85 -1.11 -4.76 -6.56
N VAL A 86 -1.91 -3.77 -6.20
CA VAL A 86 -1.80 -3.12 -4.90
C VAL A 86 -1.98 -4.13 -3.78
N ARG A 87 -2.96 -4.99 -3.88
CA ARG A 87 -3.17 -6.04 -2.91
C ARG A 87 -1.95 -6.93 -2.77
N PHE A 88 -1.41 -7.31 -3.92
CA PHE A 88 -0.26 -8.20 -3.98
C PHE A 88 0.96 -7.57 -3.33
N LEU A 89 1.18 -6.29 -3.59
CA LEU A 89 2.36 -5.59 -3.10
C LEU A 89 2.31 -5.32 -1.61
N SER A 90 1.12 -5.09 -1.10
CA SER A 90 0.99 -4.72 0.30
C SER A 90 1.20 -5.89 1.24
N ILE A 91 1.01 -7.10 0.75
CA ILE A 91 1.01 -8.27 1.60
C ILE A 91 1.72 -9.42 0.92
N ASP A 92 2.75 -9.92 1.56
CA ASP A 92 3.38 -11.17 1.14
C ASP A 92 2.65 -12.27 1.88
N THR A 93 1.50 -12.67 1.34
CA THR A 93 0.61 -13.53 2.07
C THR A 93 0.33 -14.83 1.38
N ASP A 94 -0.38 -15.66 2.09
CA ASP A 94 -0.83 -16.91 1.50
C ASP A 94 -2.06 -16.67 0.63
N GLU A 95 -2.39 -17.71 -0.11
CA GLU A 95 -3.48 -17.69 -1.07
C GLU A 95 -4.83 -17.43 -0.41
N ASN A 96 -5.01 -17.97 0.79
CA ASN A 96 -6.28 -17.82 1.49
C ASN A 96 -6.58 -16.37 1.82
N PHE A 97 -5.57 -15.63 2.24
CA PHE A 97 -5.76 -14.22 2.53
C PHE A 97 -6.15 -13.46 1.28
N LEU A 98 -5.46 -13.74 0.17
CA LEU A 98 -5.75 -13.03 -1.08
C LEU A 98 -7.17 -13.32 -1.55
N LEU A 99 -7.63 -14.56 -1.42
CA LEU A 99 -8.98 -14.92 -1.80
C LEU A 99 -10.01 -14.20 -0.96
N ALA A 100 -9.78 -14.13 0.34
CA ALA A 100 -10.69 -13.44 1.24
C ALA A 100 -10.76 -11.96 0.90
N PHE A 101 -9.62 -11.38 0.57
CA PHE A 101 -9.56 -9.96 0.27
C PHE A 101 -10.23 -9.64 -1.06
N ALA A 102 -10.24 -10.59 -1.98
CA ALA A 102 -10.83 -10.39 -3.30
C ALA A 102 -12.36 -10.32 -3.23
N GLN A 103 -12.94 -10.80 -2.18
CA GLN A 103 -14.38 -10.78 -2.03
C GLN A 103 -14.85 -9.49 -1.39
#